data_a2353c849c2d084b674a2dab33645137
#
_entry.id   a2353c849c2d084b674a2dab33645137
#
_cell.length_a   1.000
_cell.length_b   1.000
_cell.length_c   1.000
_cell.angle_alpha   90.00
_cell.angle_beta   90.00
_cell.angle_gamma   90.00
#
_symmetry.space_group_name_H-M   'P 1'
#
loop_
_entity.id
_entity.type
_entity.pdbx_description
1 polymer ?
#
loop_
_entity_poly.entity_id
_entity_poly.type
_entity_poly.pdbx_seq_one_letter_code
_entity_poly.pdbx_strand_id
1 'polypeptide(L)'
;MPILLYQALQFSISQNPKIKNVELVYGEYIESKKESYVRDLSSYWRYSQISDALNVFKTKLDGYKLSELIENEWLEGSKAIKRLSDIVQTNFSLQIIEVSRQLNNTLKKYPINTSSWLYDIKTFLEEVYNCISDETMYMSLYKYAKFLYSRNLIVQAIITLQVAVETYIAETTNNSENIGNYEWWQNEGKQILYGIKGNNWKNIGVHLRDLEKFRNQIAHGGGTDKEVKYPQAANILGIYRNGIKGIENLFNSTI
;
A
#
# COMPACT_ATOMS: atom_id res chain seq x y z
N MET A 1 -30.06 -13.17 15.30
CA MET A 1 -29.28 -14.19 16.00
C MET A 1 -27.91 -14.52 15.38
N PRO A 2 -27.73 -14.71 14.06
CA PRO A 2 -26.41 -15.01 13.49
C PRO A 2 -25.32 -13.97 13.75
N ILE A 3 -25.66 -12.67 13.72
CA ILE A 3 -24.70 -11.55 13.89
C ILE A 3 -24.10 -11.54 15.31
N LEU A 4 -24.91 -11.73 16.35
CA LEU A 4 -24.42 -11.77 17.73
C LEU A 4 -23.52 -12.97 17.99
N LEU A 5 -23.85 -14.11 17.42
CA LEU A 5 -23.00 -15.31 17.52
C LEU A 5 -21.65 -15.10 16.83
N TYR A 6 -21.67 -14.46 15.65
CA TYR A 6 -20.46 -14.11 14.92
C TYR A 6 -19.56 -13.14 15.73
N GLN A 7 -20.13 -12.09 16.30
CA GLN A 7 -19.40 -11.14 17.13
C GLN A 7 -18.82 -11.80 18.40
N ALA A 8 -19.58 -12.68 19.05
CA ALA A 8 -19.12 -13.43 20.21
C ALA A 8 -17.97 -14.39 19.86
N LEU A 9 -18.02 -15.05 18.72
CA LEU A 9 -16.96 -15.91 18.22
C LEU A 9 -15.71 -15.10 17.85
N GLN A 10 -15.84 -13.99 17.16
CA GLN A 10 -14.75 -13.07 16.87
C GLN A 10 -14.06 -12.61 18.17
N PHE A 11 -14.83 -12.19 19.15
CA PHE A 11 -14.32 -11.78 20.45
C PHE A 11 -13.59 -12.93 21.14
N SER A 12 -14.17 -14.13 21.19
CA SER A 12 -13.57 -15.30 21.84
C SER A 12 -12.24 -15.71 21.18
N ILE A 13 -12.15 -15.64 19.84
CA ILE A 13 -10.91 -15.93 19.10
C ILE A 13 -9.87 -14.87 19.37
N SER A 14 -10.26 -13.58 19.42
CA SER A 14 -9.34 -12.49 19.74
C SER A 14 -8.71 -12.62 21.13
N GLN A 15 -9.45 -13.19 22.08
CA GLN A 15 -8.97 -13.46 23.44
C GLN A 15 -8.14 -14.74 23.55
N ASN A 16 -8.25 -15.64 22.58
CA ASN A 16 -7.54 -16.91 22.63
C ASN A 16 -6.93 -17.28 21.27
N PRO A 17 -5.69 -16.82 20.99
CA PRO A 17 -5.01 -17.03 19.70
C PRO A 17 -4.70 -18.51 19.40
N LYS A 18 -4.94 -19.44 20.36
CA LYS A 18 -4.78 -20.87 20.14
C LYS A 18 -5.95 -21.50 19.38
N ILE A 19 -7.10 -20.80 19.28
CA ILE A 19 -8.24 -21.27 18.49
C ILE A 19 -7.90 -21.10 17.01
N LYS A 20 -7.65 -22.21 16.33
CA LYS A 20 -7.29 -22.21 14.90
C LYS A 20 -8.44 -22.56 13.98
N ASN A 21 -9.35 -23.43 14.44
CA ASN A 21 -10.48 -23.90 13.66
C ASN A 21 -11.77 -23.65 14.43
N VAL A 22 -12.76 -23.12 13.72
CA VAL A 22 -14.11 -22.92 14.23
C VAL A 22 -15.07 -23.58 13.26
N GLU A 23 -15.86 -24.51 13.78
CA GLU A 23 -16.98 -25.10 13.06
C GLU A 23 -18.25 -24.42 13.56
N LEU A 24 -19.04 -23.91 12.62
CA LEU A 24 -20.29 -23.26 12.92
C LEU A 24 -21.43 -24.12 12.38
N VAL A 25 -22.22 -24.68 13.28
CA VAL A 25 -23.38 -25.48 12.95
C VAL A 25 -24.66 -24.80 13.43
N TYR A 26 -25.72 -24.91 12.66
CA TYR A 26 -27.02 -24.34 12.98
C TYR A 26 -28.10 -25.42 12.86
N GLY A 27 -28.90 -25.55 13.91
CA GLY A 27 -30.08 -26.39 13.89
C GLY A 27 -31.30 -25.63 13.35
N GLU A 28 -31.91 -26.14 12.31
CA GLU A 28 -33.12 -25.59 11.70
C GLU A 28 -34.25 -26.61 11.85
N TYR A 29 -35.39 -26.20 12.42
CA TYR A 29 -36.62 -26.98 12.41
C TYR A 29 -37.59 -26.44 11.38
N ILE A 30 -37.99 -27.27 10.42
CA ILE A 30 -38.96 -26.93 9.40
C ILE A 30 -40.32 -27.49 9.81
N GLU A 31 -41.20 -26.66 10.35
CA GLU A 31 -42.50 -27.03 10.91
C GLU A 31 -43.40 -27.72 9.88
N SER A 32 -43.39 -27.23 8.63
CA SER A 32 -44.19 -27.80 7.53
C SER A 32 -43.82 -29.26 7.19
N LYS A 33 -42.59 -29.65 7.46
CA LYS A 33 -42.05 -31.01 7.23
C LYS A 33 -41.93 -31.83 8.50
N LYS A 34 -42.03 -31.19 9.66
CA LYS A 34 -41.74 -31.78 10.99
C LYS A 34 -40.33 -32.41 11.07
N GLU A 35 -39.36 -31.78 10.42
CA GLU A 35 -38.00 -32.28 10.32
C GLU A 35 -37.00 -31.27 10.90
N SER A 36 -35.95 -31.78 11.55
CA SER A 36 -34.83 -30.99 12.03
C SER A 36 -33.62 -31.22 11.14
N TYR A 37 -32.97 -30.13 10.72
CA TYR A 37 -31.76 -30.19 9.92
C TYR A 37 -30.61 -29.53 10.66
N VAL A 38 -29.42 -30.11 10.54
CA VAL A 38 -28.19 -29.49 10.98
C VAL A 38 -27.51 -28.88 9.73
N ARG A 39 -27.32 -27.60 9.74
CA ARG A 39 -26.65 -26.86 8.66
C ARG A 39 -25.22 -26.55 9.08
N ASP A 40 -24.27 -26.93 8.26
CA ASP A 40 -22.91 -26.48 8.40
C ASP A 40 -22.78 -25.05 7.82
N LEU A 41 -22.38 -24.11 8.68
CA LEU A 41 -22.14 -22.71 8.34
C LEU A 41 -20.65 -22.34 8.33
N SER A 42 -19.75 -23.30 8.34
CA SER A 42 -18.30 -23.07 8.38
C SER A 42 -17.80 -22.29 7.16
N SER A 43 -18.45 -22.49 5.99
CA SER A 43 -18.19 -21.71 4.78
C SER A 43 -18.55 -20.22 4.96
N TYR A 44 -19.60 -19.92 5.73
CA TYR A 44 -20.00 -18.54 6.08
C TYR A 44 -18.95 -17.87 6.96
N TRP A 45 -18.43 -18.60 7.92
CA TRP A 45 -17.34 -18.14 8.79
C TRP A 45 -16.10 -17.80 7.98
N ARG A 46 -15.69 -18.69 7.09
CA ARG A 46 -14.54 -18.47 6.21
C ARG A 46 -14.73 -17.25 5.31
N TYR A 47 -15.91 -17.12 4.70
CA TYR A 47 -16.24 -15.97 3.86
C TYR A 47 -16.12 -14.65 4.62
N SER A 48 -16.62 -14.62 5.85
CA SER A 48 -16.51 -13.44 6.72
C SER A 48 -15.05 -13.09 7.02
N GLN A 49 -14.22 -14.07 7.36
CA GLN A 49 -12.79 -13.83 7.60
C GLN A 49 -12.09 -13.24 6.36
N ILE A 50 -12.39 -13.77 5.18
CA ILE A 50 -11.85 -13.27 3.92
C ILE A 50 -12.31 -11.84 3.67
N SER A 51 -13.59 -11.54 3.89
CA SER A 51 -14.16 -10.20 3.72
C SER A 51 -13.49 -9.18 4.64
N ASP A 52 -13.32 -9.52 5.92
CA ASP A 52 -12.65 -8.65 6.89
C ASP A 52 -11.17 -8.43 6.51
N ALA A 53 -10.45 -9.50 6.17
CA ALA A 53 -9.06 -9.41 5.74
C ALA A 53 -8.88 -8.62 4.44
N LEU A 54 -9.80 -8.76 3.49
CA LEU A 54 -9.83 -7.99 2.25
C LEU A 54 -10.08 -6.51 2.53
N ASN A 55 -10.97 -6.18 3.46
CA ASN A 55 -11.22 -4.79 3.85
C ASN A 55 -9.98 -4.15 4.48
N VAL A 56 -9.26 -4.87 5.36
CA VAL A 56 -7.98 -4.42 5.93
C VAL A 56 -6.96 -4.20 4.82
N PHE A 57 -6.83 -5.14 3.89
CA PHE A 57 -5.92 -5.02 2.76
C PHE A 57 -6.28 -3.83 1.86
N LYS A 58 -7.56 -3.62 1.53
CA LYS A 58 -8.02 -2.49 0.72
C LYS A 58 -7.75 -1.13 1.38
N THR A 59 -7.83 -1.06 2.71
CA THR A 59 -7.75 0.21 3.44
C THR A 59 -6.36 0.53 3.98
N LYS A 60 -5.58 -0.49 4.34
CA LYS A 60 -4.27 -0.36 4.98
C LYS A 60 -3.12 -0.99 4.21
N LEU A 61 -3.41 -1.69 3.13
CA LEU A 61 -2.46 -2.51 2.38
C LEU A 61 -1.74 -3.56 3.26
N ASP A 62 -2.38 -3.95 4.36
CA ASP A 62 -1.98 -5.07 5.20
C ASP A 62 -2.75 -6.31 4.78
N GLY A 63 -2.12 -7.14 3.98
CA GLY A 63 -2.72 -8.32 3.37
C GLY A 63 -2.20 -9.64 3.93
N TYR A 64 -1.42 -9.65 5.02
CA TYR A 64 -0.85 -10.91 5.53
C TYR A 64 -1.92 -11.94 5.84
N LYS A 65 -2.97 -11.53 6.57
CA LYS A 65 -4.07 -12.44 6.89
C LYS A 65 -4.83 -12.89 5.65
N LEU A 66 -5.05 -12.00 4.71
CA LEU A 66 -5.71 -12.35 3.44
C LEU A 66 -4.87 -13.35 2.64
N SER A 67 -3.55 -13.14 2.57
CA SER A 67 -2.64 -14.04 1.86
C SER A 67 -2.69 -15.47 2.41
N GLU A 68 -2.70 -15.64 3.75
CA GLU A 68 -2.86 -16.94 4.40
C GLU A 68 -4.19 -17.62 4.04
N LEU A 69 -5.29 -16.87 4.05
CA LEU A 69 -6.63 -17.40 3.83
C LEU A 69 -6.85 -17.89 2.39
N ILE A 70 -6.16 -17.30 1.40
CA ILE A 70 -6.35 -17.64 -0.02
C ILE A 70 -5.25 -18.51 -0.61
N GLU A 71 -4.23 -18.87 0.16
CA GLU A 71 -3.04 -19.56 -0.34
C GLU A 71 -3.36 -20.85 -1.11
N ASN A 72 -4.32 -21.63 -0.60
CA ASN A 72 -4.72 -22.90 -1.23
C ASN A 72 -5.53 -22.70 -2.52
N GLU A 73 -6.24 -21.60 -2.67
CA GLU A 73 -7.08 -21.32 -3.84
C GLU A 73 -6.33 -20.55 -4.92
N TRP A 74 -5.41 -19.66 -4.49
CA TRP A 74 -4.65 -18.82 -5.40
C TRP A 74 -3.28 -18.47 -4.84
N LEU A 75 -2.36 -19.42 -4.92
CA LEU A 75 -0.99 -19.29 -4.40
C LEU A 75 -0.27 -18.04 -4.93
N GLU A 76 -0.38 -17.77 -6.24
CA GLU A 76 0.30 -16.60 -6.83
C GLU A 76 -0.32 -15.28 -6.35
N GLY A 77 -1.63 -15.24 -6.17
CA GLY A 77 -2.33 -14.09 -5.56
C GLY A 77 -1.90 -13.86 -4.11
N SER A 78 -1.82 -14.95 -3.33
CA SER A 78 -1.33 -14.90 -1.95
C SER A 78 0.08 -14.29 -1.86
N LYS A 79 1.02 -14.76 -2.68
CA LYS A 79 2.40 -14.24 -2.74
C LYS A 79 2.43 -12.75 -3.13
N ALA A 80 1.62 -12.35 -4.11
CA ALA A 80 1.56 -10.96 -4.57
C ALA A 80 1.03 -10.01 -3.48
N ILE A 81 -0.03 -10.43 -2.76
CA ILE A 81 -0.59 -9.69 -1.63
C ILE A 81 0.44 -9.51 -0.52
N LYS A 82 1.11 -10.59 -0.13
CA LYS A 82 2.15 -10.57 0.89
C LYS A 82 3.29 -9.62 0.49
N ARG A 83 3.78 -9.73 -0.74
CA ARG A 83 4.86 -8.87 -1.25
C ARG A 83 4.49 -7.39 -1.25
N LEU A 84 3.26 -7.05 -1.66
CA LEU A 84 2.78 -5.67 -1.61
C LEU A 84 2.73 -5.14 -0.16
N SER A 85 2.28 -5.97 0.78
CA SER A 85 2.25 -5.62 2.20
C SER A 85 3.65 -5.41 2.78
N ASP A 86 4.61 -6.26 2.41
CA ASP A 86 6.03 -6.12 2.81
C ASP A 86 6.59 -4.75 2.39
N ILE A 87 6.35 -4.33 1.14
CA ILE A 87 6.84 -3.04 0.62
C ILE A 87 6.24 -1.86 1.39
N VAL A 88 4.93 -1.91 1.67
CA VAL A 88 4.26 -0.85 2.42
C VAL A 88 4.83 -0.74 3.83
N GLN A 89 5.03 -1.86 4.51
CA GLN A 89 5.52 -1.88 5.90
C GLN A 89 7.00 -1.49 6.02
N THR A 90 7.81 -1.87 5.04
CA THR A 90 9.24 -1.56 5.02
C THR A 90 9.59 -0.24 4.37
N ASN A 91 8.63 0.43 3.71
CA ASN A 91 8.86 1.63 2.89
C ASN A 91 9.89 1.43 1.75
N PHE A 92 10.08 0.20 1.25
CA PHE A 92 10.98 -0.07 0.13
C PHE A 92 10.33 0.29 -1.21
N SER A 93 9.98 1.57 -1.37
CA SER A 93 9.21 2.09 -2.51
C SER A 93 9.81 1.73 -3.88
N LEU A 94 11.13 1.65 -4.02
CA LEU A 94 11.78 1.26 -5.28
C LEU A 94 11.43 -0.15 -5.74
N GLN A 95 11.06 -1.04 -4.82
CA GLN A 95 10.64 -2.40 -5.18
C GLN A 95 9.27 -2.46 -5.84
N ILE A 96 8.52 -1.35 -5.87
CA ILE A 96 7.17 -1.31 -6.46
C ILE A 96 7.19 -1.66 -7.95
N ILE A 97 8.26 -1.37 -8.65
CA ILE A 97 8.43 -1.70 -10.07
C ILE A 97 8.46 -3.21 -10.29
N GLU A 98 9.21 -3.91 -9.45
CA GLU A 98 9.25 -5.38 -9.50
C GLU A 98 7.90 -5.99 -9.13
N VAL A 99 7.22 -5.41 -8.13
CA VAL A 99 5.87 -5.83 -7.75
C VAL A 99 4.87 -5.58 -8.88
N SER A 100 4.97 -4.47 -9.61
CA SER A 100 4.13 -4.21 -10.78
C SER A 100 4.26 -5.33 -11.82
N ARG A 101 5.50 -5.77 -12.14
CA ARG A 101 5.72 -6.89 -13.07
C ARG A 101 5.15 -8.21 -12.53
N GLN A 102 5.33 -8.49 -11.24
CA GLN A 102 4.79 -9.69 -10.59
C GLN A 102 3.26 -9.68 -10.59
N LEU A 103 2.62 -8.54 -10.29
CA LEU A 103 1.17 -8.39 -10.36
C LEU A 103 0.63 -8.68 -11.75
N ASN A 104 1.25 -8.15 -12.81
CA ASN A 104 0.83 -8.44 -14.18
C ASN A 104 0.85 -9.94 -14.47
N ASN A 105 1.93 -10.64 -14.06
CA ASN A 105 2.05 -12.08 -14.25
C ASN A 105 1.04 -12.86 -13.39
N THR A 106 0.79 -12.42 -12.17
CA THR A 106 -0.19 -13.01 -11.26
C THR A 106 -1.60 -12.89 -11.80
N LEU A 107 -1.98 -11.72 -12.31
CA LEU A 107 -3.30 -11.45 -12.88
C LEU A 107 -3.58 -12.29 -14.14
N LYS A 108 -2.54 -12.51 -14.97
CA LYS A 108 -2.64 -13.40 -16.17
C LYS A 108 -2.87 -14.87 -15.79
N LYS A 109 -2.43 -15.29 -14.60
CA LYS A 109 -2.58 -16.65 -14.07
C LYS A 109 -3.74 -16.81 -13.10
N TYR A 110 -4.69 -15.89 -13.13
CA TYR A 110 -5.88 -15.98 -12.28
C TYR A 110 -6.66 -17.27 -12.58
N PRO A 111 -7.03 -18.04 -11.55
CA PRO A 111 -7.73 -19.30 -11.78
C PRO A 111 -9.13 -19.07 -12.40
N ILE A 112 -9.48 -19.89 -13.38
CA ILE A 112 -10.78 -19.87 -14.04
C ILE A 112 -11.78 -20.66 -13.17
N ASN A 113 -13.04 -20.24 -13.11
CA ASN A 113 -14.11 -20.87 -12.30
C ASN A 113 -13.93 -20.76 -10.78
N THR A 114 -13.61 -19.58 -10.32
CA THR A 114 -13.40 -19.30 -8.89
C THR A 114 -14.61 -18.67 -8.21
N SER A 115 -14.57 -18.63 -6.89
CA SER A 115 -15.57 -17.98 -6.06
C SER A 115 -15.62 -16.46 -6.30
N SER A 116 -16.80 -15.85 -6.14
CA SER A 116 -17.02 -14.39 -6.34
C SER A 116 -16.04 -13.53 -5.51
N TRP A 117 -15.68 -13.95 -4.30
CA TRP A 117 -14.76 -13.23 -3.43
C TRP A 117 -13.30 -13.21 -3.94
N LEU A 118 -12.84 -14.25 -4.65
CA LEU A 118 -11.55 -14.22 -5.34
C LEU A 118 -11.55 -13.19 -6.48
N TYR A 119 -12.68 -13.00 -7.13
CA TYR A 119 -12.83 -11.96 -8.14
C TYR A 119 -12.69 -10.55 -7.54
N ASP A 120 -13.23 -10.31 -6.34
CA ASP A 120 -13.07 -9.03 -5.63
C ASP A 120 -11.60 -8.74 -5.29
N ILE A 121 -10.86 -9.76 -4.90
CA ILE A 121 -9.41 -9.66 -4.66
C ILE A 121 -8.66 -9.35 -5.96
N LYS A 122 -8.96 -10.09 -7.04
CA LYS A 122 -8.39 -9.87 -8.36
C LYS A 122 -8.62 -8.43 -8.81
N THR A 123 -9.85 -7.93 -8.73
CA THR A 123 -10.23 -6.57 -9.11
C THR A 123 -9.42 -5.52 -8.34
N PHE A 124 -9.22 -5.74 -7.04
CA PHE A 124 -8.39 -4.84 -6.25
C PHE A 124 -6.91 -4.89 -6.63
N LEU A 125 -6.37 -6.06 -6.93
CA LEU A 125 -4.99 -6.19 -7.43
C LEU A 125 -4.82 -5.54 -8.82
N GLU A 126 -5.85 -5.57 -9.68
CA GLU A 126 -5.89 -4.83 -10.96
C GLU A 126 -5.89 -3.31 -10.72
N GLU A 127 -6.68 -2.81 -9.76
CA GLU A 127 -6.63 -1.40 -9.35
C GLU A 127 -5.21 -0.99 -8.94
N VAL A 128 -4.58 -1.77 -8.05
CA VAL A 128 -3.20 -1.52 -7.62
C VAL A 128 -2.25 -1.51 -8.81
N TYR A 129 -2.31 -2.54 -9.66
CA TYR A 129 -1.45 -2.63 -10.85
C TYR A 129 -1.58 -1.40 -11.74
N ASN A 130 -2.81 -0.97 -12.04
CA ASN A 130 -3.07 0.20 -12.87
C ASN A 130 -2.55 1.51 -12.24
N CYS A 131 -2.54 1.58 -10.90
CA CYS A 131 -2.00 2.74 -10.19
C CYS A 131 -0.47 2.81 -10.18
N ILE A 132 0.23 1.67 -10.30
CA ILE A 132 1.70 1.62 -10.18
C ILE A 132 2.42 1.28 -11.48
N SER A 133 1.68 0.94 -12.54
CA SER A 133 2.25 0.63 -13.85
C SER A 133 2.37 1.89 -14.70
N ASP A 134 3.61 2.26 -15.03
CA ASP A 134 3.91 3.37 -15.94
C ASP A 134 5.18 3.09 -16.75
N GLU A 135 5.42 3.87 -17.81
CA GLU A 135 6.60 3.75 -18.66
C GLU A 135 7.88 4.13 -17.93
N THR A 136 7.80 5.13 -17.04
CA THR A 136 8.92 5.63 -16.26
C THR A 136 8.80 5.24 -14.78
N MET A 137 9.95 5.01 -14.15
CA MET A 137 9.98 4.60 -12.74
C MET A 137 9.52 5.74 -11.82
N TYR A 138 9.94 6.98 -12.10
CA TYR A 138 9.53 8.12 -11.28
C TYR A 138 8.00 8.35 -11.34
N MET A 139 7.37 8.12 -12.49
CA MET A 139 5.92 8.28 -12.63
C MET A 139 5.17 7.15 -11.91
N SER A 140 5.67 5.92 -11.98
CA SER A 140 5.15 4.80 -11.19
C SER A 140 5.20 5.09 -9.69
N LEU A 141 6.31 5.62 -9.18
CA LEU A 141 6.48 6.03 -7.78
C LEU A 141 5.54 7.18 -7.40
N TYR A 142 5.39 8.18 -8.28
CA TYR A 142 4.47 9.28 -8.05
C TYR A 142 3.02 8.83 -7.95
N LYS A 143 2.56 7.97 -8.87
CA LYS A 143 1.22 7.38 -8.84
C LYS A 143 1.04 6.52 -7.59
N TYR A 144 2.04 5.73 -7.22
CA TYR A 144 2.01 4.92 -6.01
C TYR A 144 1.90 5.78 -4.75
N ALA A 145 2.61 6.89 -4.66
CA ALA A 145 2.48 7.82 -3.54
C ALA A 145 1.06 8.39 -3.42
N LYS A 146 0.41 8.74 -4.55
CA LYS A 146 -1.00 9.17 -4.56
C LYS A 146 -1.94 8.06 -4.10
N PHE A 147 -1.69 6.82 -4.50
CA PHE A 147 -2.44 5.66 -4.05
C PHE A 147 -2.29 5.42 -2.54
N LEU A 148 -1.07 5.48 -2.00
CA LEU A 148 -0.82 5.38 -0.56
C LEU A 148 -1.55 6.47 0.22
N TYR A 149 -1.51 7.71 -0.27
CA TYR A 149 -2.23 8.83 0.35
C TYR A 149 -3.75 8.59 0.38
N SER A 150 -4.33 8.08 -0.69
CA SER A 150 -5.77 7.77 -0.76
C SER A 150 -6.19 6.70 0.26
N ARG A 151 -5.23 5.88 0.74
CA ARG A 151 -5.41 4.87 1.80
C ARG A 151 -5.03 5.39 3.20
N ASN A 152 -4.83 6.70 3.34
CA ASN A 152 -4.41 7.35 4.58
C ASN A 152 -3.03 6.86 5.12
N LEU A 153 -2.18 6.35 4.22
CA LEU A 153 -0.79 5.95 4.49
C LEU A 153 0.14 7.14 4.20
N ILE A 154 -0.06 8.23 4.94
CA ILE A 154 0.50 9.56 4.61
C ILE A 154 2.02 9.58 4.72
N VAL A 155 2.58 8.94 5.74
CA VAL A 155 4.03 8.86 5.96
C VAL A 155 4.70 8.14 4.80
N GLN A 156 4.17 6.97 4.42
CA GLN A 156 4.64 6.17 3.29
C GLN A 156 4.52 6.95 1.98
N ALA A 157 3.41 7.68 1.79
CA ALA A 157 3.21 8.51 0.63
C ALA A 157 4.26 9.62 0.49
N ILE A 158 4.61 10.31 1.59
CA ILE A 158 5.63 11.38 1.60
C ILE A 158 7.01 10.81 1.31
N ILE A 159 7.38 9.68 1.92
CA ILE A 159 8.66 9.01 1.65
C ILE A 159 8.74 8.61 0.17
N THR A 160 7.66 8.03 -0.37
CA THR A 160 7.61 7.62 -1.78
C THR A 160 7.68 8.81 -2.73
N LEU A 161 7.06 9.96 -2.40
CA LEU A 161 7.20 11.19 -3.19
C LEU A 161 8.65 11.67 -3.25
N GLN A 162 9.38 11.61 -2.13
CA GLN A 162 10.81 11.98 -2.12
C GLN A 162 11.61 11.04 -3.04
N VAL A 163 11.36 9.73 -2.97
CA VAL A 163 12.01 8.75 -3.85
C VAL A 163 11.65 9.00 -5.32
N ALA A 164 10.42 9.42 -5.62
CA ALA A 164 10.02 9.80 -6.99
C ALA A 164 10.82 10.98 -7.53
N VAL A 165 11.12 12.00 -6.71
CA VAL A 165 11.98 13.13 -7.08
C VAL A 165 13.41 12.67 -7.37
N GLU A 166 13.98 11.86 -6.48
CA GLU A 166 15.34 11.31 -6.65
C GLU A 166 15.44 10.50 -7.95
N THR A 167 14.44 9.67 -8.22
CA THR A 167 14.37 8.85 -9.44
C THR A 167 14.18 9.72 -10.69
N TYR A 168 13.34 10.75 -10.64
CA TYR A 168 13.16 11.68 -11.76
C TYR A 168 14.48 12.35 -12.17
N ILE A 169 15.23 12.86 -11.20
CA ILE A 169 16.53 13.48 -11.49
C ILE A 169 17.49 12.46 -12.10
N ALA A 170 17.57 11.25 -11.55
CA ALA A 170 18.45 10.21 -12.08
C ALA A 170 18.08 9.80 -13.52
N GLU A 171 16.79 9.57 -13.80
CA GLU A 171 16.33 9.17 -15.14
C GLU A 171 16.49 10.28 -16.18
N THR A 172 16.17 11.53 -15.83
CA THR A 172 16.20 12.66 -16.79
C THR A 172 17.59 13.21 -17.06
N THR A 173 18.58 12.88 -16.23
CA THR A 173 19.98 13.29 -16.40
C THR A 173 20.91 12.14 -16.83
N ASN A 174 20.34 11.04 -17.33
CA ASN A 174 21.08 9.83 -17.76
C ASN A 174 21.96 9.22 -16.66
N ASN A 175 21.49 9.26 -15.41
CA ASN A 175 22.15 8.70 -14.24
C ASN A 175 21.30 7.56 -13.64
N SER A 176 20.58 6.80 -14.46
CA SER A 176 19.64 5.77 -14.00
C SER A 176 20.30 4.66 -13.18
N GLU A 177 21.60 4.42 -13.34
CA GLU A 177 22.40 3.49 -12.53
C GLU A 177 22.53 3.93 -11.07
N ASN A 178 22.29 5.21 -10.79
CA ASN A 178 22.36 5.79 -9.45
C ASN A 178 21.00 5.85 -8.73
N ILE A 179 19.94 5.28 -9.30
CA ILE A 179 18.64 5.18 -8.63
C ILE A 179 18.80 4.39 -7.33
N GLY A 180 18.39 5.02 -6.21
CA GLY A 180 18.54 4.44 -4.87
C GLY A 180 19.94 4.59 -4.24
N ASN A 181 20.87 5.22 -4.93
CA ASN A 181 22.20 5.51 -4.40
C ASN A 181 22.16 6.80 -3.56
N TYR A 182 22.17 6.64 -2.23
CA TYR A 182 22.12 7.76 -1.30
C TYR A 182 23.32 8.72 -1.42
N GLU A 183 24.53 8.18 -1.61
CA GLU A 183 25.76 9.00 -1.73
C GLU A 183 25.73 9.87 -2.99
N TRP A 184 25.34 9.29 -4.12
CA TRP A 184 25.17 10.06 -5.35
C TRP A 184 24.11 11.16 -5.16
N TRP A 185 22.97 10.84 -4.54
CA TRP A 185 21.93 11.84 -4.28
C TRP A 185 22.44 13.00 -3.44
N GLN A 186 23.19 12.73 -2.35
CA GLN A 186 23.71 13.78 -1.48
C GLN A 186 24.75 14.66 -2.18
N ASN A 187 25.62 14.09 -3.00
CA ASN A 187 26.76 14.78 -3.61
C ASN A 187 26.43 15.45 -4.94
N GLU A 188 25.63 14.82 -5.78
CA GLU A 188 25.37 15.25 -7.15
C GLU A 188 23.88 15.51 -7.42
N GLY A 189 22.99 14.57 -7.13
CA GLY A 189 21.57 14.64 -7.44
C GLY A 189 20.90 15.90 -6.89
N LYS A 190 21.23 16.29 -5.67
CA LYS A 190 20.75 17.55 -5.06
C LYS A 190 21.29 18.79 -5.78
N GLN A 191 22.54 18.78 -6.19
CA GLN A 191 23.11 19.92 -6.92
C GLN A 191 22.43 20.11 -8.27
N ILE A 192 22.13 19.01 -8.97
CA ILE A 192 21.35 19.03 -10.20
C ILE A 192 19.96 19.60 -9.91
N LEU A 193 19.23 19.04 -8.93
CA LEU A 193 17.91 19.51 -8.55
C LEU A 193 17.89 21.00 -8.23
N TYR A 194 18.84 21.48 -7.41
CA TYR A 194 18.92 22.90 -7.03
C TYR A 194 19.52 23.79 -8.11
N GLY A 195 20.17 23.21 -9.11
CA GLY A 195 20.68 23.92 -10.31
C GLY A 195 19.62 24.19 -11.36
N ILE A 196 18.46 23.54 -11.32
CA ILE A 196 17.34 23.77 -12.23
C ILE A 196 16.84 25.22 -12.04
N LYS A 197 17.08 26.07 -13.04
CA LYS A 197 16.71 27.49 -13.01
C LYS A 197 15.42 27.72 -13.79
N GLY A 198 14.41 28.27 -13.14
CA GLY A 198 13.16 28.69 -13.79
C GLY A 198 12.36 29.65 -12.92
N ASN A 199 11.40 30.37 -13.52
CA ASN A 199 10.61 31.42 -12.85
C ASN A 199 9.83 30.90 -11.62
N ASN A 200 9.58 29.59 -11.52
CA ASN A 200 8.84 28.95 -10.41
C ASN A 200 9.74 28.23 -9.41
N TRP A 201 11.07 28.23 -9.61
CA TRP A 201 11.99 27.41 -8.81
C TRP A 201 11.94 27.72 -7.30
N LYS A 202 11.76 28.99 -6.91
CA LYS A 202 11.69 29.35 -5.48
C LYS A 202 10.61 28.56 -4.74
N ASN A 203 9.46 28.35 -5.37
CA ASN A 203 8.35 27.62 -4.78
C ASN A 203 8.57 26.10 -4.83
N ILE A 204 9.05 25.58 -5.97
CA ILE A 204 9.36 24.15 -6.15
C ILE A 204 10.41 23.69 -5.12
N GLY A 205 11.54 24.42 -5.05
CA GLY A 205 12.64 24.07 -4.16
C GLY A 205 12.27 24.06 -2.67
N VAL A 206 11.37 24.95 -2.23
CA VAL A 206 10.88 24.95 -0.84
C VAL A 206 10.07 23.70 -0.56
N HIS A 207 9.13 23.34 -1.43
CA HIS A 207 8.25 22.18 -1.24
C HIS A 207 9.02 20.87 -1.26
N LEU A 208 9.99 20.72 -2.16
CA LEU A 208 10.83 19.50 -2.22
C LEU A 208 11.78 19.40 -1.02
N ARG A 209 12.28 20.54 -0.52
CA ARG A 209 13.07 20.56 0.72
C ARG A 209 12.27 20.15 1.95
N ASP A 210 11.00 20.50 2.01
CA ASP A 210 10.13 20.11 3.11
C ASP A 210 9.84 18.60 3.08
N LEU A 211 9.69 17.98 1.91
CA LEU A 211 9.61 16.52 1.74
C LEU A 211 10.87 15.83 2.27
N GLU A 212 12.05 16.31 1.86
CA GLU A 212 13.33 15.74 2.28
C GLU A 212 13.53 15.87 3.79
N LYS A 213 13.26 17.05 4.36
CA LYS A 213 13.35 17.26 5.82
C LYS A 213 12.45 16.32 6.58
N PHE A 214 11.20 16.15 6.13
CA PHE A 214 10.25 15.27 6.79
C PHE A 214 10.70 13.80 6.73
N ARG A 215 11.14 13.34 5.56
CA ARG A 215 11.70 11.99 5.39
C ARG A 215 12.89 11.76 6.33
N ASN A 216 13.81 12.71 6.44
CA ASN A 216 14.96 12.61 7.32
C ASN A 216 14.55 12.61 8.81
N GLN A 217 13.58 13.40 9.22
CA GLN A 217 13.02 13.37 10.57
C GLN A 217 12.44 12.00 10.93
N ILE A 218 11.71 11.36 10.00
CA ILE A 218 11.18 10.01 10.22
C ILE A 218 12.32 8.99 10.34
N ALA A 219 13.30 9.04 9.44
CA ALA A 219 14.43 8.12 9.42
C ALA A 219 15.28 8.18 10.71
N HIS A 220 15.34 9.35 11.34
CA HIS A 220 16.09 9.57 12.58
C HIS A 220 15.22 9.54 13.86
N GLY A 221 14.00 9.01 13.79
CA GLY A 221 13.13 8.84 14.97
C GLY A 221 12.63 10.15 15.58
N GLY A 222 12.55 11.23 14.79
CA GLY A 222 11.93 12.49 15.19
C GLY A 222 12.82 13.47 15.94
N GLY A 223 14.14 13.27 16.06
CA GLY A 223 14.91 14.36 16.59
C GLY A 223 16.27 14.03 17.19
N THR A 224 17.26 14.66 16.63
CA THR A 224 18.57 14.88 17.26
C THR A 224 18.75 16.35 17.69
N ASP A 225 17.90 17.27 17.25
CA ASP A 225 17.99 18.69 17.60
C ASP A 225 16.91 19.12 18.58
N LYS A 226 17.32 19.84 19.62
CA LYS A 226 16.51 20.32 20.74
C LYS A 226 15.30 21.21 20.36
N GLU A 227 15.11 21.52 19.07
CA GLU A 227 14.07 22.39 18.56
C GLU A 227 13.06 21.72 17.62
N VAL A 228 13.14 20.42 17.37
CA VAL A 228 12.21 19.76 16.45
C VAL A 228 10.87 19.53 17.16
N LYS A 229 9.97 20.50 17.03
CA LYS A 229 8.56 20.30 17.37
C LYS A 229 8.01 19.22 16.44
N TYR A 230 7.43 18.17 17.01
CA TYR A 230 6.67 17.17 16.25
C TYR A 230 5.72 17.88 15.29
N PRO A 231 5.77 17.62 13.99
CA PRO A 231 4.84 18.24 13.08
C PRO A 231 3.42 17.84 13.49
N GLN A 232 2.56 18.85 13.71
CA GLN A 232 1.15 18.58 13.92
C GLN A 232 0.59 17.88 12.67
N ALA A 233 -0.42 17.04 12.83
CA ALA A 233 -1.04 16.30 11.71
C ALA A 233 -1.43 17.20 10.52
N ALA A 234 -1.88 18.44 10.80
CA ALA A 234 -2.17 19.45 9.78
C ALA A 234 -0.94 19.83 8.93
N ASN A 235 0.25 19.88 9.55
CA ASN A 235 1.49 20.20 8.84
C ASN A 235 1.92 19.03 7.93
N ILE A 236 1.70 17.77 8.33
CA ILE A 236 2.03 16.60 7.53
C ILE A 236 1.20 16.58 6.24
N LEU A 237 -0.11 16.85 6.34
CA LEU A 237 -0.99 16.96 5.17
C LEU A 237 -0.57 18.12 4.25
N GLY A 238 -0.13 19.23 4.82
CA GLY A 238 0.42 20.37 4.10
C GLY A 238 1.69 20.01 3.32
N ILE A 239 2.63 19.30 3.95
CA ILE A 239 3.87 18.82 3.32
C ILE A 239 3.54 17.93 2.11
N TYR A 240 2.62 16.96 2.27
CA TYR A 240 2.20 16.12 1.15
C TYR A 240 1.61 16.92 -0.01
N ARG A 241 0.62 17.79 0.26
CA ARG A 241 -0.06 18.58 -0.78
C ARG A 241 0.89 19.53 -1.51
N ASN A 242 1.79 20.16 -0.79
CA ASN A 242 2.79 21.03 -1.37
C ASN A 242 3.84 20.24 -2.15
N GLY A 243 4.23 19.07 -1.64
CA GLY A 243 5.11 18.14 -2.33
C GLY A 243 4.55 17.71 -3.69
N ILE A 244 3.27 17.33 -3.77
CA ILE A 244 2.60 17.01 -5.03
C ILE A 244 2.70 18.17 -6.02
N LYS A 245 2.35 19.41 -5.60
CA LYS A 245 2.46 20.59 -6.46
C LYS A 245 3.89 20.87 -6.92
N GLY A 246 4.86 20.69 -6.02
CA GLY A 246 6.28 20.85 -6.36
C GLY A 246 6.73 19.85 -7.40
N ILE A 247 6.32 18.59 -7.27
CA ILE A 247 6.66 17.50 -8.19
C ILE A 247 5.98 17.70 -9.56
N GLU A 248 4.71 18.05 -9.60
CA GLU A 248 3.99 18.32 -10.85
C GLU A 248 4.66 19.47 -11.63
N ASN A 249 5.08 20.52 -10.93
CA ASN A 249 5.84 21.61 -11.56
C ASN A 249 7.24 21.15 -12.02
N LEU A 250 7.91 20.27 -11.26
CA LEU A 250 9.20 19.71 -11.63
C LEU A 250 9.09 18.86 -12.90
N PHE A 251 8.10 17.95 -12.97
CA PHE A 251 7.89 17.08 -14.13
C PHE A 251 7.51 17.83 -15.41
N ASN A 252 6.90 19.00 -15.28
CA ASN A 252 6.58 19.89 -16.39
C ASN A 252 7.73 20.84 -16.75
N SER A 253 8.82 20.89 -15.97
CA SER A 253 10.00 21.66 -16.30
C SER A 253 10.92 20.85 -17.21
N THR A 254 11.29 21.40 -18.36
CA THR A 254 12.32 20.80 -19.22
C THR A 254 13.67 20.94 -18.51
N ILE A 255 14.32 19.83 -18.20
CA ILE A 255 15.70 19.81 -17.69
C ILE A 255 16.69 19.91 -18.84
#